data_30636de97039dcb05add95362e5546bb
#
_entry.id   30636de97039dcb05add95362e5546bb
#
_cell.length_a   1.000
_cell.length_b   1.000
_cell.length_c   1.000
_cell.angle_alpha   90.00
_cell.angle_beta   90.00
_cell.angle_gamma   90.00
#
_symmetry.space_group_name_H-M   'P 1'
#
loop_
_entity.id
_entity.type
_entity.pdbx_description
1 polymer ?
#
loop_
_entity_poly.entity_id
_entity_poly.type
_entity_poly.pdbx_seq_one_letter_code
_entity_poly.pdbx_strand_id
1 'polypeptide(L)'
;MAETYRFVLVGNPNVGKSSLFNALTGLHQHTGNWPGKTVATAAGTCSIDGAAVELIDLPGTYSLSARSPEEEVAAEYISFGCADAVIVVCDATALERNLYLALQVMEITDHVVICVNLMDEAGKRGITVDLPRLSQLLGVRVVGTSARQKKPLPPLLRAAVAAAQERHRKPVPVRYGEAIEAGLFSIEARLDELLPGSMPNHRWIAMQLLTGGDTAIRALEKKLERPLEEDPFLSEAVRLGRERIDRAGETAAAAAAVLLRRAADIAAEVVSAAHQNS
;
A
#
# COMPACT_ATOMS: atom_id res chain seq x y z
N MET A 1 26.71 -3.89 13.98
CA MET A 1 26.46 -4.19 12.55
C MET A 1 25.66 -3.04 12.00
N ALA A 2 25.94 -2.57 10.79
CA ALA A 2 25.09 -1.53 10.17
C ALA A 2 23.67 -2.10 9.99
N GLU A 3 22.66 -1.33 10.36
CA GLU A 3 21.27 -1.71 10.09
C GLU A 3 21.04 -1.77 8.58
N THR A 4 20.36 -2.81 8.14
CA THR A 4 19.96 -2.98 6.72
C THR A 4 18.45 -2.99 6.65
N TYR A 5 17.89 -2.13 5.80
CA TYR A 5 16.46 -2.03 5.54
C TYR A 5 16.12 -2.48 4.14
N ARG A 6 14.97 -3.10 3.98
CA ARG A 6 14.37 -3.42 2.69
C ARG A 6 13.13 -2.58 2.47
N PHE A 7 13.17 -1.67 1.49
CA PHE A 7 12.03 -0.84 1.12
C PHE A 7 11.51 -1.22 -0.25
N VAL A 8 10.22 -1.07 -0.42
CA VAL A 8 9.51 -1.38 -1.66
C VAL A 8 8.90 -0.13 -2.22
N LEU A 9 9.10 0.13 -3.52
CA LEU A 9 8.40 1.16 -4.27
C LEU A 9 7.20 0.54 -4.98
N VAL A 10 6.03 1.11 -4.77
CA VAL A 10 4.78 0.78 -5.48
C VAL A 10 4.11 2.07 -5.94
N GLY A 11 3.35 2.01 -7.01
CA GLY A 11 2.63 3.18 -7.53
C GLY A 11 2.01 2.92 -8.88
N ASN A 12 1.12 3.80 -9.30
CA ASN A 12 0.49 3.71 -10.60
C ASN A 12 1.52 3.84 -11.74
N PRO A 13 1.23 3.34 -12.93
CA PRO A 13 2.06 3.62 -14.09
C PRO A 13 2.25 5.14 -14.32
N ASN A 14 3.45 5.53 -14.73
CA ASN A 14 3.84 6.90 -15.09
C ASN A 14 3.87 7.94 -13.95
N VAL A 15 3.82 7.55 -12.69
CA VAL A 15 3.96 8.46 -11.52
C VAL A 15 5.42 8.89 -11.27
N GLY A 16 6.35 8.47 -12.14
CA GLY A 16 7.78 8.76 -11.97
C GLY A 16 8.50 7.80 -11.02
N LYS A 17 7.92 6.63 -10.73
CA LYS A 17 8.47 5.62 -9.81
C LYS A 17 9.86 5.15 -10.23
N SER A 18 10.07 4.75 -11.48
CA SER A 18 11.39 4.32 -11.98
C SER A 18 12.41 5.47 -12.00
N SER A 19 11.98 6.71 -12.24
CA SER A 19 12.86 7.88 -12.11
C SER A 19 13.30 8.10 -10.67
N LEU A 20 12.40 7.90 -9.71
CA LEU A 20 12.67 7.96 -8.28
C LEU A 20 13.63 6.84 -7.86
N PHE A 21 13.36 5.60 -8.29
CA PHE A 21 14.22 4.46 -8.06
C PHE A 21 15.66 4.69 -8.56
N ASN A 22 15.80 5.13 -9.82
CA ASN A 22 17.10 5.43 -10.41
C ASN A 22 17.83 6.57 -9.68
N ALA A 23 17.10 7.58 -9.24
CA ALA A 23 17.68 8.70 -8.49
C ALA A 23 18.15 8.31 -7.08
N LEU A 24 17.50 7.32 -6.46
CA LEU A 24 17.87 6.77 -5.15
C LEU A 24 19.04 5.78 -5.23
N THR A 25 19.03 4.86 -6.21
CA THR A 25 20.00 3.76 -6.33
C THR A 25 21.20 4.10 -7.22
N GLY A 26 21.09 5.14 -8.05
CA GLY A 26 22.13 5.48 -9.02
C GLY A 26 22.33 4.35 -10.04
N LEU A 27 23.60 3.91 -10.19
CA LEU A 27 23.97 2.79 -11.07
C LEU A 27 23.95 1.41 -10.36
N HIS A 28 23.61 1.38 -9.07
CA HIS A 28 23.59 0.17 -8.27
C HIS A 28 22.24 -0.52 -8.33
N GLN A 29 21.90 -1.09 -9.47
CA GLN A 29 20.62 -1.75 -9.69
C GLN A 29 20.78 -3.02 -10.52
N HIS A 30 19.91 -4.00 -10.23
CA HIS A 30 19.76 -5.24 -10.97
C HIS A 30 18.31 -5.38 -11.41
N THR A 31 18.11 -5.74 -12.67
CA THR A 31 16.77 -6.07 -13.19
C THR A 31 16.64 -7.57 -13.31
N GLY A 32 15.48 -8.10 -12.97
CA GLY A 32 15.17 -9.52 -13.09
C GLY A 32 13.67 -9.75 -13.27
N ASN A 33 13.29 -10.96 -13.53
CA ASN A 33 11.88 -11.35 -13.55
C ASN A 33 11.50 -11.92 -12.18
N TRP A 34 10.26 -11.68 -11.77
CA TRP A 34 9.70 -12.30 -10.58
C TRP A 34 9.73 -13.83 -10.71
N PRO A 35 10.17 -14.58 -9.66
CA PRO A 35 10.21 -16.04 -9.73
C PRO A 35 8.86 -16.63 -10.14
N GLY A 36 8.87 -17.41 -11.24
CA GLY A 36 7.66 -18.07 -11.75
C GLY A 36 6.68 -17.18 -12.52
N LYS A 37 7.01 -15.89 -12.75
CA LYS A 37 6.18 -14.95 -13.55
C LYS A 37 7.04 -14.17 -14.54
N THR A 38 6.44 -13.75 -15.65
CA THR A 38 7.11 -12.93 -16.70
C THR A 38 7.12 -11.43 -16.37
N VAL A 39 7.00 -11.09 -15.10
CA VAL A 39 6.89 -9.71 -14.62
C VAL A 39 8.26 -9.21 -14.19
N ALA A 40 8.70 -8.10 -14.79
CA ALA A 40 9.98 -7.49 -14.48
C ALA A 40 9.92 -6.73 -13.14
N THR A 41 10.94 -6.96 -12.32
CA THR A 41 11.20 -6.20 -11.09
C THR A 41 12.64 -5.68 -11.13
N ALA A 42 12.89 -4.57 -10.44
CA ALA A 42 14.27 -4.07 -10.28
C ALA A 42 14.60 -3.99 -8.79
N ALA A 43 15.84 -4.36 -8.46
CA ALA A 43 16.38 -4.20 -7.12
C ALA A 43 17.62 -3.31 -7.20
N GLY A 44 17.83 -2.47 -6.21
CA GLY A 44 18.98 -1.61 -6.13
C GLY A 44 19.36 -1.33 -4.69
N THR A 45 20.56 -0.78 -4.49
CA THR A 45 21.05 -0.46 -3.15
C THR A 45 21.39 1.02 -3.03
N CYS A 46 21.16 1.56 -1.87
CA CYS A 46 21.60 2.89 -1.48
C CYS A 46 21.91 2.93 0.03
N SER A 47 22.18 4.11 0.58
CA SER A 47 22.40 4.25 2.02
C SER A 47 21.79 5.56 2.52
N ILE A 48 21.41 5.58 3.78
CA ILE A 48 20.92 6.77 4.48
C ILE A 48 21.42 6.78 5.92
N ASP A 49 22.07 7.85 6.31
CA ASP A 49 22.57 8.07 7.68
C ASP A 49 23.38 6.87 8.24
N GLY A 50 24.15 6.17 7.38
CA GLY A 50 24.96 5.01 7.73
C GLY A 50 24.25 3.66 7.68
N ALA A 51 22.92 3.64 7.49
CA ALA A 51 22.18 2.40 7.26
C ALA A 51 22.21 2.00 5.78
N ALA A 52 22.32 0.70 5.52
CA ALA A 52 22.20 0.14 4.17
C ALA A 52 20.71 -0.02 3.80
N VAL A 53 20.36 0.27 2.56
CA VAL A 53 18.99 0.14 2.06
C VAL A 53 19.01 -0.70 0.79
N GLU A 54 18.24 -1.78 0.79
CA GLU A 54 17.83 -2.50 -0.41
C GLU A 54 16.48 -1.93 -0.86
N LEU A 55 16.41 -1.48 -2.09
CA LEU A 55 15.20 -0.88 -2.67
C LEU A 55 14.69 -1.78 -3.78
N ILE A 56 13.42 -2.15 -3.72
CA ILE A 56 12.74 -3.00 -4.71
C ILE A 56 11.72 -2.15 -5.47
N ASP A 57 11.83 -2.10 -6.78
CA ASP A 57 10.86 -1.42 -7.67
C ASP A 57 9.85 -2.45 -8.20
N LEU A 58 8.62 -2.41 -7.70
CA LEU A 58 7.54 -3.27 -8.18
C LEU A 58 6.95 -2.74 -9.49
N PRO A 59 6.32 -3.60 -10.30
CA PRO A 59 5.60 -3.18 -11.49
C PRO A 59 4.57 -2.10 -11.17
N GLY A 60 4.36 -1.16 -12.10
CA GLY A 60 3.32 -0.16 -11.97
C GLY A 60 1.93 -0.81 -12.03
N THR A 61 1.08 -0.52 -11.04
CA THR A 61 -0.26 -1.07 -10.95
C THR A 61 -1.26 -0.03 -10.49
N TYR A 62 -2.53 -0.18 -10.86
CA TYR A 62 -3.61 0.71 -10.43
C TYR A 62 -4.36 0.19 -9.20
N SER A 63 -4.24 -1.08 -8.91
CA SER A 63 -4.88 -1.71 -7.75
C SER A 63 -4.10 -2.97 -7.31
N LEU A 64 -4.48 -3.53 -6.17
CA LEU A 64 -3.97 -4.80 -5.65
C LEU A 64 -5.02 -5.91 -5.68
N SER A 65 -5.97 -5.81 -6.63
CA SER A 65 -7.10 -6.75 -6.76
C SER A 65 -6.73 -8.07 -7.44
N ALA A 66 -5.45 -8.29 -7.76
CA ALA A 66 -4.90 -9.50 -8.39
C ALA A 66 -5.59 -9.90 -9.72
N ARG A 67 -5.97 -8.89 -10.52
CA ARG A 67 -6.60 -9.08 -11.83
C ARG A 67 -5.60 -9.14 -12.99
N SER A 68 -4.36 -8.72 -12.77
CA SER A 68 -3.25 -8.84 -13.71
C SER A 68 -2.03 -9.46 -13.03
N PRO A 69 -1.06 -10.02 -13.80
CA PRO A 69 0.18 -10.55 -13.23
C PRO A 69 0.96 -9.52 -12.42
N GLU A 70 0.94 -8.25 -12.83
CA GLU A 70 1.59 -7.14 -12.14
C GLU A 70 0.92 -6.85 -10.79
N GLU A 71 -0.41 -6.84 -10.75
CA GLU A 71 -1.19 -6.65 -9.51
C GLU A 71 -0.95 -7.80 -8.54
N GLU A 72 -0.91 -9.05 -9.03
CA GLU A 72 -0.61 -10.22 -8.21
C GLU A 72 0.78 -10.15 -7.60
N VAL A 73 1.82 -9.80 -8.39
CA VAL A 73 3.19 -9.66 -7.90
C VAL A 73 3.28 -8.58 -6.86
N ALA A 74 2.66 -7.42 -7.10
CA ALA A 74 2.68 -6.32 -6.14
C ALA A 74 1.97 -6.70 -4.83
N ALA A 75 0.77 -7.28 -4.90
CA ALA A 75 0.01 -7.71 -3.72
C ALA A 75 0.76 -8.78 -2.92
N GLU A 76 1.31 -9.79 -3.59
CA GLU A 76 2.08 -10.88 -2.96
C GLU A 76 3.33 -10.33 -2.26
N TYR A 77 4.07 -9.42 -2.92
CA TYR A 77 5.29 -8.86 -2.33
C TYR A 77 4.99 -7.96 -1.13
N ILE A 78 4.00 -7.07 -1.23
CA ILE A 78 3.62 -6.18 -0.13
C ILE A 78 3.14 -7.00 1.07
N SER A 79 2.37 -8.08 0.82
CA SER A 79 1.83 -8.91 1.89
C SER A 79 2.85 -9.85 2.53
N PHE A 80 3.78 -10.42 1.75
CA PHE A 80 4.60 -11.54 2.21
C PHE A 80 6.10 -11.40 1.93
N GLY A 81 6.53 -10.36 1.21
CA GLY A 81 7.91 -10.15 0.78
C GLY A 81 8.88 -9.64 1.85
N CYS A 82 8.45 -9.52 3.12
CA CYS A 82 9.26 -9.06 4.26
C CYS A 82 9.90 -7.69 4.04
N ALA A 83 9.16 -6.74 3.46
CA ALA A 83 9.57 -5.34 3.39
C ALA A 83 9.46 -4.69 4.77
N ASP A 84 10.49 -3.91 5.16
CA ASP A 84 10.46 -3.13 6.40
C ASP A 84 9.55 -1.90 6.28
N ALA A 85 9.43 -1.35 5.07
CA ALA A 85 8.45 -0.32 4.75
C ALA A 85 8.10 -0.29 3.26
N VAL A 86 6.88 0.16 2.96
CA VAL A 86 6.37 0.36 1.61
C VAL A 86 6.27 1.85 1.30
N ILE A 87 6.91 2.29 0.23
CA ILE A 87 6.84 3.66 -0.28
C ILE A 87 5.85 3.69 -1.44
N VAL A 88 4.69 4.30 -1.24
CA VAL A 88 3.67 4.46 -2.29
C VAL A 88 3.92 5.76 -3.02
N VAL A 89 4.26 5.68 -4.30
CA VAL A 89 4.56 6.83 -5.15
C VAL A 89 3.28 7.31 -5.84
N CYS A 90 2.87 8.54 -5.52
CA CYS A 90 1.68 9.20 -6.03
C CYS A 90 2.08 10.39 -6.92
N ASP A 91 1.34 10.63 -7.99
CA ASP A 91 1.47 11.80 -8.84
C ASP A 91 0.70 12.98 -8.24
N ALA A 92 1.38 14.07 -7.93
CA ALA A 92 0.77 15.30 -7.40
C ALA A 92 -0.28 15.89 -8.36
N THR A 93 -0.16 15.66 -9.67
CA THR A 93 -1.09 16.17 -10.69
C THR A 93 -2.37 15.33 -10.86
N ALA A 94 -2.39 14.13 -10.25
CA ALA A 94 -3.50 13.17 -10.33
C ALA A 94 -3.66 12.40 -9.00
N LEU A 95 -3.60 13.14 -7.87
CA LEU A 95 -3.49 12.55 -6.52
C LEU A 95 -4.66 11.62 -6.20
N GLU A 96 -5.91 12.01 -6.51
CA GLU A 96 -7.12 11.21 -6.26
C GLU A 96 -6.99 9.78 -6.77
N ARG A 97 -6.60 9.63 -8.04
CA ARG A 97 -6.43 8.32 -8.68
C ARG A 97 -5.36 7.47 -8.02
N ASN A 98 -4.32 8.10 -7.48
CA ASN A 98 -3.20 7.40 -6.86
C ASN A 98 -3.50 7.02 -5.41
N LEU A 99 -4.35 7.77 -4.72
CA LEU A 99 -4.76 7.49 -3.36
C LEU A 99 -5.54 6.17 -3.24
N TYR A 100 -6.24 5.74 -4.28
CA TYR A 100 -6.92 4.45 -4.28
C TYR A 100 -5.95 3.28 -4.03
N LEU A 101 -4.84 3.24 -4.75
CA LEU A 101 -3.78 2.24 -4.51
C LEU A 101 -3.14 2.43 -3.13
N ALA A 102 -2.88 3.68 -2.72
CA ALA A 102 -2.30 3.99 -1.42
C ALA A 102 -3.16 3.46 -0.26
N LEU A 103 -4.47 3.65 -0.32
CA LEU A 103 -5.40 3.12 0.67
C LEU A 103 -5.39 1.59 0.73
N GLN A 104 -5.30 0.90 -0.42
CA GLN A 104 -5.18 -0.56 -0.45
C GLN A 104 -3.88 -1.05 0.18
N VAL A 105 -2.73 -0.39 -0.08
CA VAL A 105 -1.46 -0.72 0.57
C VAL A 105 -1.55 -0.53 2.09
N MET A 106 -2.18 0.55 2.53
CA MET A 106 -2.37 0.86 3.96
C MET A 106 -3.29 -0.14 4.69
N GLU A 107 -4.12 -0.88 3.97
CA GLU A 107 -4.88 -2.00 4.57
C GLU A 107 -4.01 -3.23 4.82
N ILE A 108 -2.98 -3.44 3.99
CA ILE A 108 -2.09 -4.61 4.08
C ILE A 108 -1.03 -4.43 5.18
N THR A 109 -0.45 -3.24 5.31
CA THR A 109 0.68 -2.99 6.22
C THR A 109 0.59 -1.61 6.88
N ASP A 110 1.06 -1.53 8.13
CA ASP A 110 1.15 -0.28 8.88
C ASP A 110 2.42 0.54 8.51
N HIS A 111 3.43 -0.10 7.91
CA HIS A 111 4.71 0.51 7.59
C HIS A 111 4.71 1.17 6.21
N VAL A 112 3.95 2.27 6.08
CA VAL A 112 3.73 2.97 4.80
C VAL A 112 4.24 4.40 4.85
N VAL A 113 4.85 4.82 3.75
CA VAL A 113 5.18 6.22 3.45
C VAL A 113 4.56 6.60 2.12
N ILE A 114 3.88 7.73 2.07
CA ILE A 114 3.36 8.29 0.82
C ILE A 114 4.38 9.27 0.26
N CYS A 115 4.86 8.99 -0.94
CA CYS A 115 5.72 9.87 -1.73
C CYS A 115 4.89 10.59 -2.77
N VAL A 116 4.56 11.87 -2.55
CA VAL A 116 3.87 12.71 -3.54
C VAL A 116 4.93 13.26 -4.49
N ASN A 117 5.05 12.64 -5.65
CA ASN A 117 6.05 12.98 -6.67
C ASN A 117 5.49 13.95 -7.71
N LEU A 118 6.34 14.45 -8.59
CA LEU A 118 6.01 15.41 -9.64
C LEU A 118 5.48 16.75 -9.09
N MET A 119 5.95 17.17 -7.89
CA MET A 119 5.55 18.43 -7.27
C MET A 119 5.89 19.65 -8.11
N ASP A 120 6.97 19.56 -8.90
CA ASP A 120 7.37 20.60 -9.87
C ASP A 120 6.39 20.71 -11.05
N GLU A 121 5.88 19.59 -11.54
CA GLU A 121 4.86 19.57 -12.59
C GLU A 121 3.50 20.07 -12.07
N ALA A 122 3.14 19.70 -10.84
CA ALA A 122 1.95 20.22 -10.17
C ALA A 122 2.03 21.76 -10.04
N GLY A 123 3.15 22.28 -9.55
CA GLY A 123 3.36 23.73 -9.42
C GLY A 123 3.26 24.47 -10.74
N LYS A 124 3.80 23.94 -11.85
CA LYS A 124 3.64 24.52 -13.21
C LYS A 124 2.18 24.57 -13.67
N ARG A 125 1.35 23.66 -13.20
CA ARG A 125 -0.10 23.62 -13.51
C ARG A 125 -0.94 24.40 -12.50
N GLY A 126 -0.32 25.12 -11.56
CA GLY A 126 -1.03 25.82 -10.50
C GLY A 126 -1.68 24.91 -9.47
N ILE A 127 -1.27 23.64 -9.40
CA ILE A 127 -1.78 22.66 -8.43
C ILE A 127 -0.89 22.68 -7.19
N THR A 128 -1.51 22.79 -6.01
CA THR A 128 -0.84 22.64 -4.73
C THR A 128 -1.45 21.50 -3.94
N VAL A 129 -0.60 20.80 -3.16
CA VAL A 129 -1.01 19.69 -2.29
C VAL A 129 -0.61 20.02 -0.86
N ASP A 130 -1.57 20.02 0.06
CA ASP A 130 -1.32 20.16 1.50
C ASP A 130 -0.80 18.83 2.07
N LEU A 131 0.53 18.65 2.05
CA LEU A 131 1.19 17.43 2.53
C LEU A 131 0.99 17.19 4.03
N PRO A 132 1.07 18.21 4.93
CA PRO A 132 0.75 18.05 6.34
C PRO A 132 -0.67 17.54 6.56
N ARG A 133 -1.64 18.13 5.89
CA ARG A 133 -3.04 17.70 5.99
C ARG A 133 -3.26 16.29 5.45
N LEU A 134 -2.65 15.96 4.32
CA LEU A 134 -2.66 14.60 3.76
C LEU A 134 -2.10 13.58 4.76
N SER A 135 -0.98 13.91 5.42
CA SER A 135 -0.38 13.05 6.46
C SER A 135 -1.31 12.84 7.65
N GLN A 136 -2.06 13.87 8.08
CA GLN A 136 -3.05 13.75 9.16
C GLN A 136 -4.23 12.85 8.75
N LEU A 137 -4.77 13.04 7.55
CA LEU A 137 -5.93 12.29 7.04
C LEU A 137 -5.63 10.81 6.83
N LEU A 138 -4.40 10.51 6.42
CA LEU A 138 -3.95 9.13 6.19
C LEU A 138 -3.36 8.46 7.43
N GLY A 139 -2.89 9.23 8.42
CA GLY A 139 -2.21 8.70 9.62
C GLY A 139 -0.78 8.24 9.36
N VAL A 140 -0.21 8.45 8.17
CA VAL A 140 1.13 8.02 7.76
C VAL A 140 2.02 9.20 7.39
N ARG A 141 3.33 8.96 7.22
CA ARG A 141 4.27 9.99 6.75
C ARG A 141 4.04 10.29 5.27
N VAL A 142 4.06 11.57 4.93
CA VAL A 142 3.94 12.04 3.54
C VAL A 142 5.14 12.93 3.21
N VAL A 143 5.77 12.66 2.08
CA VAL A 143 6.95 13.42 1.60
C VAL A 143 6.71 13.84 0.15
N GLY A 144 6.84 15.13 -0.13
CA GLY A 144 6.79 15.65 -1.49
C GLY A 144 8.15 15.51 -2.20
N THR A 145 8.15 15.11 -3.46
CA THR A 145 9.37 14.93 -4.26
C THR A 145 9.21 15.48 -5.69
N SER A 146 10.37 15.76 -6.29
CA SER A 146 10.50 16.06 -7.71
C SER A 146 11.70 15.26 -8.22
N ALA A 147 11.50 13.97 -8.49
CA ALA A 147 12.57 13.00 -8.73
C ALA A 147 13.54 13.44 -9.84
N ARG A 148 13.05 14.14 -10.87
CA ARG A 148 13.90 14.71 -11.95
C ARG A 148 14.87 15.77 -11.44
N GLN A 149 14.51 16.50 -10.39
CA GLN A 149 15.36 17.56 -9.79
C GLN A 149 16.23 17.03 -8.65
N LYS A 150 16.17 15.72 -8.34
CA LYS A 150 16.87 15.08 -7.22
C LYS A 150 16.60 15.74 -5.86
N LYS A 151 15.42 16.34 -5.67
CA LYS A 151 14.98 17.02 -4.44
C LYS A 151 13.64 16.42 -3.99
N PRO A 152 13.40 16.27 -2.70
CA PRO A 152 14.25 15.96 -1.54
C PRO A 152 14.29 14.44 -1.28
N LEU A 153 15.27 13.71 -1.82
CA LEU A 153 15.38 12.26 -1.69
C LEU A 153 15.77 11.77 -0.27
N PRO A 154 16.75 12.42 0.44
CA PRO A 154 17.10 11.98 1.80
C PRO A 154 15.92 12.03 2.78
N PRO A 155 15.04 13.06 2.80
CA PRO A 155 13.85 13.04 3.64
C PRO A 155 12.90 11.87 3.37
N LEU A 156 12.79 11.39 2.14
CA LEU A 156 11.99 10.21 1.82
C LEU A 156 12.54 8.94 2.45
N LEU A 157 13.86 8.70 2.32
CA LEU A 157 14.49 7.52 2.94
C LEU A 157 14.43 7.59 4.47
N ARG A 158 14.65 8.77 5.08
CA ARG A 158 14.47 8.94 6.55
C ARG A 158 13.04 8.65 6.99
N ALA A 159 12.05 9.09 6.21
CA ALA A 159 10.64 8.78 6.50
C ALA A 159 10.38 7.27 6.43
N ALA A 160 11.00 6.56 5.47
CA ALA A 160 10.87 5.11 5.34
C ALA A 160 11.54 4.37 6.50
N VAL A 161 12.76 4.76 6.92
CA VAL A 161 13.42 4.22 8.11
C VAL A 161 12.56 4.45 9.35
N ALA A 162 12.05 5.66 9.54
CA ALA A 162 11.18 5.99 10.66
C ALA A 162 9.88 5.17 10.64
N ALA A 163 9.29 4.91 9.47
CA ALA A 163 8.10 4.06 9.34
C ALA A 163 8.41 2.59 9.67
N ALA A 164 9.59 2.08 9.29
CA ALA A 164 10.05 0.73 9.60
C ALA A 164 10.27 0.51 11.12
N GLN A 165 10.70 1.54 11.82
CA GLN A 165 11.02 1.48 13.26
C GLN A 165 9.81 1.77 14.17
N GLU A 166 8.80 2.46 13.65
CA GLU A 166 7.67 2.97 14.43
C GLU A 166 6.58 1.91 14.61
N ARG A 167 6.28 1.55 15.86
CA ARG A 167 5.25 0.57 16.20
C ARG A 167 3.88 1.18 16.52
N HIS A 168 3.81 2.50 16.70
CA HIS A 168 2.62 3.17 17.25
C HIS A 168 1.87 4.04 16.23
N ARG A 169 2.49 4.37 15.12
CA ARG A 169 1.82 5.13 14.06
C ARG A 169 1.16 4.17 13.10
N LYS A 170 -0.16 4.19 13.07
CA LYS A 170 -0.97 3.33 12.20
C LYS A 170 -1.72 4.15 11.17
N PRO A 171 -1.88 3.63 9.96
CA PRO A 171 -2.80 4.20 8.99
C PRO A 171 -4.19 4.39 9.58
N VAL A 172 -4.87 5.47 9.18
CA VAL A 172 -6.28 5.64 9.53
C VAL A 172 -7.09 4.60 8.76
N PRO A 173 -7.78 3.68 9.46
CA PRO A 173 -8.50 2.60 8.80
C PRO A 173 -9.67 3.14 7.99
N VAL A 174 -9.90 2.55 6.83
CA VAL A 174 -11.12 2.81 6.05
C VAL A 174 -12.29 2.11 6.74
N ARG A 175 -13.42 2.82 6.87
CA ARG A 175 -14.67 2.28 7.42
C ARG A 175 -15.59 1.89 6.28
N TYR A 176 -15.99 0.64 6.31
CA TYR A 176 -16.91 0.05 5.33
C TYR A 176 -18.36 0.10 5.80
N GLY A 177 -19.24 -0.64 5.14
CA GLY A 177 -20.61 -0.83 5.60
C GLY A 177 -20.69 -1.62 6.90
N GLU A 178 -21.81 -1.50 7.61
CA GLU A 178 -22.01 -2.09 8.94
C GLU A 178 -21.89 -3.62 8.89
N ALA A 179 -22.37 -4.27 7.83
CA ALA A 179 -22.30 -5.72 7.68
C ALA A 179 -20.86 -6.19 7.47
N ILE A 180 -20.09 -5.48 6.64
CA ILE A 180 -18.65 -5.76 6.43
C ILE A 180 -17.89 -5.56 7.74
N GLU A 181 -18.07 -4.43 8.44
CA GLU A 181 -17.36 -4.14 9.70
C GLU A 181 -17.64 -5.21 10.77
N ALA A 182 -18.88 -5.65 10.89
CA ALA A 182 -19.22 -6.70 11.84
C ALA A 182 -18.60 -8.07 11.46
N GLY A 183 -18.51 -8.39 10.17
CA GLY A 183 -17.81 -9.57 9.68
C GLY A 183 -16.31 -9.50 9.95
N LEU A 184 -15.69 -8.35 9.65
CA LEU A 184 -14.27 -8.11 9.93
C LEU A 184 -13.95 -8.32 11.41
N PHE A 185 -14.71 -7.69 12.30
CA PHE A 185 -14.49 -7.80 13.74
C PHE A 185 -14.47 -9.26 14.25
N SER A 186 -15.42 -10.09 13.79
CA SER A 186 -15.50 -11.49 14.21
C SER A 186 -14.33 -12.33 13.68
N ILE A 187 -13.89 -12.06 12.44
CA ILE A 187 -12.80 -12.80 11.80
C ILE A 187 -11.43 -12.33 12.35
N GLU A 188 -11.23 -11.03 12.52
CA GLU A 188 -9.98 -10.47 13.11
C GLU A 188 -9.71 -11.07 14.49
N ALA A 189 -10.72 -11.13 15.35
CA ALA A 189 -10.59 -11.70 16.69
C ALA A 189 -10.06 -13.14 16.65
N ARG A 190 -10.49 -13.94 15.66
CA ARG A 190 -10.00 -15.32 15.50
C ARG A 190 -8.61 -15.37 14.88
N LEU A 191 -8.32 -14.50 13.90
CA LEU A 191 -6.99 -14.40 13.28
C LEU A 191 -5.93 -13.99 14.29
N ASP A 192 -6.24 -13.11 15.25
CA ASP A 192 -5.33 -12.68 16.32
C ASP A 192 -4.88 -13.87 17.21
N GLU A 193 -5.74 -14.88 17.36
CA GLU A 193 -5.39 -16.11 18.10
C GLU A 193 -4.59 -17.10 17.23
N LEU A 194 -4.83 -17.14 15.93
CA LEU A 194 -4.28 -18.15 15.03
C LEU A 194 -2.95 -17.77 14.39
N LEU A 195 -2.73 -16.48 14.16
CA LEU A 195 -1.60 -15.99 13.38
C LEU A 195 -0.59 -15.21 14.23
N PRO A 196 0.70 -15.40 13.98
CA PRO A 196 1.74 -14.60 14.63
C PRO A 196 1.64 -13.11 14.22
N GLY A 197 1.99 -12.22 15.14
CA GLY A 197 1.92 -10.77 14.93
C GLY A 197 2.85 -10.18 13.85
N SER A 198 3.67 -11.01 13.20
CA SER A 198 4.52 -10.62 12.06
C SER A 198 3.85 -10.80 10.70
N MET A 199 2.59 -11.22 10.68
CA MET A 199 1.81 -11.40 9.46
C MET A 199 1.25 -10.05 8.95
N PRO A 200 0.78 -9.97 7.68
CA PRO A 200 0.04 -8.82 7.18
C PRO A 200 -1.13 -8.48 8.12
N ASN A 201 -1.61 -7.25 8.06
CA ASN A 201 -2.71 -6.79 8.88
C ASN A 201 -3.90 -7.78 8.85
N HIS A 202 -4.31 -8.27 10.02
CA HIS A 202 -5.37 -9.29 10.13
C HIS A 202 -6.70 -8.77 9.56
N ARG A 203 -6.95 -7.46 9.63
CA ARG A 203 -8.11 -6.83 9.01
C ARG A 203 -8.13 -7.02 7.49
N TRP A 204 -6.98 -6.88 6.84
CA TRP A 204 -6.86 -7.15 5.40
C TRP A 204 -7.12 -8.64 5.08
N ILE A 205 -6.55 -9.56 5.88
CA ILE A 205 -6.80 -11.01 5.72
C ILE A 205 -8.29 -11.29 5.89
N ALA A 206 -8.93 -10.72 6.91
CA ALA A 206 -10.36 -10.85 7.15
C ALA A 206 -11.19 -10.34 5.96
N MET A 207 -10.81 -9.20 5.37
CA MET A 207 -11.44 -8.67 4.17
C MET A 207 -11.29 -9.63 2.99
N GLN A 208 -10.11 -10.22 2.77
CA GLN A 208 -9.92 -11.22 1.71
C GLN A 208 -10.81 -12.46 1.92
N LEU A 209 -10.90 -12.95 3.16
CA LEU A 209 -11.79 -14.07 3.51
C LEU A 209 -13.26 -13.74 3.26
N LEU A 210 -13.71 -12.52 3.57
CA LEU A 210 -15.08 -12.09 3.36
C LEU A 210 -15.44 -11.91 1.87
N THR A 211 -14.52 -11.34 1.08
CA THR A 211 -14.80 -10.90 -0.29
C THR A 211 -14.35 -11.89 -1.38
N GLY A 212 -13.79 -13.03 -1.00
CA GLY A 212 -13.36 -14.07 -1.94
C GLY A 212 -11.99 -13.78 -2.59
N GLY A 213 -11.04 -13.24 -1.82
CA GLY A 213 -9.67 -13.00 -2.26
C GLY A 213 -8.81 -14.27 -2.30
N ASP A 214 -9.22 -15.29 -3.07
CA ASP A 214 -8.63 -16.62 -3.07
C ASP A 214 -7.11 -16.65 -3.31
N THR A 215 -6.59 -15.76 -4.15
CA THR A 215 -5.14 -15.69 -4.44
C THR A 215 -4.34 -15.29 -3.21
N ALA A 216 -4.79 -14.28 -2.47
CA ALA A 216 -4.13 -13.82 -1.25
C ALA A 216 -4.21 -14.88 -0.15
N ILE A 217 -5.36 -15.53 -0.02
CA ILE A 217 -5.57 -16.60 0.98
C ILE A 217 -4.69 -17.81 0.67
N ARG A 218 -4.63 -18.29 -0.57
CA ARG A 218 -3.72 -19.37 -0.97
C ARG A 218 -2.24 -19.05 -0.72
N ALA A 219 -1.81 -17.81 -0.96
CA ALA A 219 -0.46 -17.37 -0.66
C ALA A 219 -0.17 -17.39 0.84
N LEU A 220 -1.14 -16.98 1.66
CA LEU A 220 -1.06 -17.03 3.12
C LEU A 220 -0.98 -18.48 3.63
N GLU A 221 -1.89 -19.37 3.17
CA GLU A 221 -1.93 -20.79 3.56
C GLU A 221 -0.64 -21.52 3.19
N LYS A 222 -0.08 -21.24 2.00
CA LYS A 222 1.23 -21.75 1.60
C LYS A 222 2.34 -21.32 2.56
N LYS A 223 2.31 -20.10 3.06
CA LYS A 223 3.29 -19.59 4.03
C LYS A 223 3.10 -20.20 5.41
N LEU A 224 1.87 -20.47 5.79
CA LEU A 224 1.51 -21.13 7.07
C LEU A 224 1.69 -22.64 7.05
N GLU A 225 1.88 -23.23 5.87
CA GLU A 225 1.92 -24.68 5.63
C GLU A 225 0.66 -25.40 6.14
N ARG A 226 -0.47 -24.69 6.21
CA ARG A 226 -1.77 -25.24 6.61
C ARG A 226 -2.93 -24.46 6.01
N PRO A 227 -4.07 -25.11 5.68
CA PRO A 227 -5.29 -24.42 5.30
C PRO A 227 -5.92 -23.66 6.47
N LEU A 228 -6.45 -22.46 6.21
CA LEU A 228 -7.15 -21.68 7.23
C LEU A 228 -8.54 -22.29 7.56
N GLU A 229 -9.16 -22.94 6.60
CA GLU A 229 -10.46 -23.60 6.75
C GLU A 229 -10.45 -24.85 7.66
N GLU A 230 -9.28 -25.35 8.06
CA GLU A 230 -9.16 -26.38 9.09
C GLU A 230 -9.57 -25.88 10.48
N ASP A 231 -9.61 -24.57 10.69
CA ASP A 231 -10.11 -23.99 11.93
C ASP A 231 -11.64 -23.80 11.85
N PRO A 232 -12.42 -24.56 12.64
CA PRO A 232 -13.88 -24.53 12.55
C PRO A 232 -14.50 -23.21 13.02
N PHE A 233 -13.85 -22.48 13.93
CA PHE A 233 -14.34 -21.20 14.43
C PHE A 233 -14.11 -20.10 13.39
N LEU A 234 -12.95 -20.12 12.71
CA LEU A 234 -12.67 -19.18 11.62
C LEU A 234 -13.62 -19.43 10.43
N SER A 235 -13.81 -20.69 10.04
CA SER A 235 -14.72 -21.07 8.95
C SER A 235 -16.15 -20.65 9.25
N GLU A 236 -16.63 -20.81 10.46
CA GLU A 236 -17.97 -20.38 10.87
C GLU A 236 -18.08 -18.83 10.90
N ALA A 237 -17.08 -18.12 11.41
CA ALA A 237 -17.05 -16.65 11.38
C ALA A 237 -17.10 -16.09 9.96
N VAL A 238 -16.34 -16.70 9.03
CA VAL A 238 -16.34 -16.33 7.60
C VAL A 238 -17.71 -16.60 6.97
N ARG A 239 -18.29 -17.79 7.22
CA ARG A 239 -19.63 -18.15 6.70
C ARG A 239 -20.70 -17.15 7.16
N LEU A 240 -20.77 -16.86 8.46
CA LEU A 240 -21.72 -15.91 9.03
C LEU A 240 -21.50 -14.49 8.53
N GLY A 241 -20.23 -14.07 8.39
CA GLY A 241 -19.86 -12.79 7.83
C GLY A 241 -20.33 -12.63 6.38
N ARG A 242 -20.11 -13.62 5.52
CA ARG A 242 -20.55 -13.63 4.11
C ARG A 242 -22.08 -13.59 4.02
N GLU A 243 -22.81 -14.39 4.81
CA GLU A 243 -24.26 -14.35 4.82
C GLU A 243 -24.83 -12.98 5.27
N ARG A 244 -24.15 -12.30 6.20
CA ARG A 244 -24.54 -10.95 6.64
C ARG A 244 -24.35 -9.92 5.52
N ILE A 245 -23.20 -9.97 4.84
CA ILE A 245 -22.87 -9.11 3.70
C ILE A 245 -23.89 -9.31 2.57
N ASP A 246 -24.19 -10.55 2.22
CA ASP A 246 -25.16 -10.88 1.16
C ASP A 246 -26.55 -10.35 1.48
N ARG A 247 -27.02 -10.49 2.73
CA ARG A 247 -28.32 -9.95 3.17
C ARG A 247 -28.38 -8.42 3.14
N ALA A 248 -27.25 -7.77 3.41
CA ALA A 248 -27.15 -6.31 3.39
C ALA A 248 -26.91 -5.75 1.97
N GLY A 249 -26.61 -6.60 0.98
CA GLY A 249 -26.23 -6.17 -0.36
C GLY A 249 -24.85 -5.50 -0.41
N GLU A 250 -24.01 -5.68 0.61
CA GLU A 250 -22.66 -5.15 0.67
C GLU A 250 -21.70 -6.13 -0.02
N THR A 251 -21.25 -5.78 -1.22
CA THR A 251 -20.39 -6.64 -2.05
C THR A 251 -18.93 -6.19 -2.02
N ALA A 252 -18.02 -7.03 -2.58
CA ALA A 252 -16.63 -6.62 -2.85
C ALA A 252 -16.56 -5.33 -3.70
N ALA A 253 -17.49 -5.15 -4.65
CA ALA A 253 -17.59 -3.94 -5.44
C ALA A 253 -18.02 -2.73 -4.59
N ALA A 254 -18.90 -2.92 -3.61
CA ALA A 254 -19.27 -1.87 -2.65
C ALA A 254 -18.09 -1.47 -1.77
N ALA A 255 -17.28 -2.42 -1.31
CA ALA A 255 -16.04 -2.13 -0.57
C ALA A 255 -15.05 -1.32 -1.42
N ALA A 256 -14.83 -1.70 -2.68
CA ALA A 256 -13.99 -0.93 -3.60
C ALA A 256 -14.52 0.49 -3.83
N ALA A 257 -15.84 0.67 -3.92
CA ALA A 257 -16.47 1.99 -4.06
C ALA A 257 -16.26 2.88 -2.82
N VAL A 258 -16.20 2.29 -1.62
CA VAL A 258 -15.85 3.02 -0.39
C VAL A 258 -14.43 3.56 -0.45
N LEU A 259 -13.44 2.73 -0.87
CA LEU A 259 -12.05 3.16 -1.06
C LEU A 259 -11.92 4.28 -2.09
N LEU A 260 -12.60 4.16 -3.24
CA LEU A 260 -12.60 5.20 -4.28
C LEU A 260 -13.18 6.52 -3.75
N ARG A 261 -14.31 6.47 -3.04
CA ARG A 261 -14.92 7.66 -2.42
C ARG A 261 -13.99 8.28 -1.40
N ARG A 262 -13.38 7.47 -0.54
CA ARG A 262 -12.42 7.96 0.45
C ARG A 262 -11.22 8.65 -0.21
N ALA A 263 -10.70 8.10 -1.30
CA ALA A 263 -9.62 8.71 -2.09
C ALA A 263 -10.04 10.08 -2.65
N ALA A 264 -11.25 10.17 -3.22
CA ALA A 264 -11.80 11.43 -3.74
C ALA A 264 -12.00 12.48 -2.63
N ASP A 265 -12.57 12.10 -1.48
CA ASP A 265 -12.79 13.00 -0.34
C ASP A 265 -11.45 13.57 0.17
N ILE A 266 -10.44 12.71 0.34
CA ILE A 266 -9.10 13.15 0.76
C ILE A 266 -8.48 14.09 -0.28
N ALA A 267 -8.53 13.74 -1.55
CA ALA A 267 -7.98 14.58 -2.61
C ALA A 267 -8.67 15.95 -2.67
N ALA A 268 -10.00 15.99 -2.56
CA ALA A 268 -10.76 17.24 -2.55
C ALA A 268 -10.39 18.16 -1.37
N GLU A 269 -9.97 17.59 -0.23
CA GLU A 269 -9.57 18.35 0.95
C GLU A 269 -8.14 18.90 0.85
N VAL A 270 -7.23 18.18 0.19
CA VAL A 270 -5.79 18.52 0.21
C VAL A 270 -5.26 19.12 -1.09
N VAL A 271 -5.99 18.99 -2.21
CA VAL A 271 -5.58 19.52 -3.51
C VAL A 271 -6.32 20.82 -3.79
N SER A 272 -5.57 21.86 -4.10
CA SER A 272 -6.11 23.11 -4.61
C SER A 272 -5.48 23.45 -5.95
N ALA A 273 -6.30 23.97 -6.88
CA ALA A 273 -5.84 24.50 -8.16
C ALA A 273 -6.03 26.03 -8.16
N ALA A 274 -4.98 26.76 -8.51
CA ALA A 274 -5.12 28.19 -8.76
C ALA A 274 -6.07 28.36 -9.96
N HIS A 275 -7.17 29.09 -9.79
CA HIS A 275 -7.99 29.51 -10.91
C HIS A 275 -7.07 30.31 -11.85
N GLN A 276 -6.83 29.83 -13.06
CA GLN A 276 -6.30 30.67 -14.12
C GLN A 276 -7.40 31.68 -14.44
N ASN A 277 -7.29 32.87 -13.85
CA ASN A 277 -8.05 34.01 -14.32
C ASN A 277 -7.53 34.32 -15.72
N SER A 278 -8.36 34.01 -16.71
CA SER A 278 -8.19 34.38 -18.13
C SER A 278 -8.28 35.89 -18.28
#